data_da256a91b57c311149201a689ac7bb58
#
_entry.id   da256a91b57c311149201a689ac7bb58
#
_cell.length_a   1.000
_cell.length_b   1.000
_cell.length_c   1.000
_cell.angle_alpha   90.00
_cell.angle_beta   90.00
_cell.angle_gamma   90.00
#
_symmetry.space_group_name_H-M   'P 1'
#
loop_
_entity.id
_entity.type
_entity.pdbx_description
1 polymer ?
#
loop_
_entity_poly.entity_id
_entity_poly.type
_entity_poly.pdbx_seq_one_letter_code
_entity_poly.pdbx_strand_id
1 'polypeptide(L)'
;MKNGQNTRFAFLGYMLLFTLGFEVGGYQAVLLEISQEFAMTGTQMGILASVQSAATILSTLLFGGLTDRMSKKKAVSLFGCLLIVGCILAALSGSALMIGASIFVLGLGFSMVEGTTPAALSETDPEKSTLFSNMGQTFFSMGAVLSPLILQALMGAGMNWRGHFWISTALAALVVSLFYMTRQTLHPGVTEAKERECGGIRSVLCGAFFLVAGAMLLYVAVESGQLYFTKPYFIEELHDSGNAALSISLIWAAMIPSRLLASRVQKRKGIFVCICFAVAALACFLTAAVRVLGLALVWSALFGLAAGPIFPTAVSVCIDTFPGHTGRVSNLMLTAAGIGGVGANVAMGALGDAFGLGNAYYMVALLSAAGVVVFAWGYKKAKARQKKYRESM
;
A
#
# COMPACT_ATOMS: atom_id res chain seq x y z
N MET A 1 -19.70 -29.38 6.77
CA MET A 1 -19.24 -29.04 5.44
C MET A 1 -19.10 -27.52 5.17
N LYS A 2 -20.04 -26.66 5.61
CA LYS A 2 -19.91 -25.18 5.43
C LYS A 2 -18.65 -24.58 6.09
N ASN A 3 -18.27 -24.99 7.31
CA ASN A 3 -17.08 -24.44 7.99
C ASN A 3 -15.77 -24.69 7.23
N GLY A 4 -15.56 -25.89 6.65
CA GLY A 4 -14.34 -26.18 5.89
C GLY A 4 -14.23 -25.42 4.57
N GLN A 5 -15.37 -25.12 3.92
CA GLN A 5 -15.39 -24.33 2.69
C GLN A 5 -15.09 -22.84 2.97
N ASN A 6 -15.60 -22.29 4.07
CA ASN A 6 -15.30 -20.91 4.50
C ASN A 6 -13.82 -20.75 4.87
N THR A 7 -13.24 -21.74 5.56
CA THR A 7 -11.81 -21.73 5.93
C THR A 7 -10.91 -21.76 4.69
N ARG A 8 -11.23 -22.63 3.69
CA ARG A 8 -10.49 -22.69 2.43
C ARG A 8 -10.59 -21.40 1.64
N PHE A 9 -11.77 -20.80 1.57
CA PHE A 9 -11.97 -19.53 0.88
C PHE A 9 -11.19 -18.39 1.54
N ALA A 10 -11.23 -18.30 2.88
CA ALA A 10 -10.47 -17.31 3.63
C ALA A 10 -8.96 -17.49 3.44
N PHE A 11 -8.45 -18.72 3.50
CA PHE A 11 -7.04 -19.00 3.26
C PHE A 11 -6.59 -18.57 1.87
N LEU A 12 -7.37 -18.88 0.82
CA LEU A 12 -7.05 -18.47 -0.55
C LEU A 12 -7.12 -16.94 -0.73
N GLY A 13 -8.04 -16.26 -0.03
CA GLY A 13 -8.06 -14.80 0.02
C GLY A 13 -6.79 -14.21 0.66
N TYR A 14 -6.30 -14.83 1.73
CA TYR A 14 -5.02 -14.43 2.33
C TYR A 14 -3.84 -14.70 1.39
N MET A 15 -3.85 -15.81 0.67
CA MET A 15 -2.82 -16.11 -0.33
C MET A 15 -2.84 -15.13 -1.51
N LEU A 16 -4.01 -14.61 -1.91
CA LEU A 16 -4.10 -13.51 -2.88
C LEU A 16 -3.39 -12.27 -2.36
N LEU A 17 -3.67 -11.86 -1.12
CA LEU A 17 -3.03 -10.70 -0.51
C LEU A 17 -1.53 -10.91 -0.32
N PHE A 18 -1.09 -12.12 0.03
CA PHE A 18 0.32 -12.49 0.04
C PHE A 18 0.95 -12.32 -1.35
N THR A 19 0.28 -12.76 -2.42
CA THR A 19 0.76 -12.62 -3.81
C THR A 19 0.90 -11.15 -4.20
N LEU A 20 -0.05 -10.29 -3.81
CA LEU A 20 0.07 -8.85 -4.02
C LEU A 20 1.23 -8.24 -3.25
N GLY A 21 1.43 -8.64 -2.00
CA GLY A 21 2.58 -8.21 -1.20
C GLY A 21 3.90 -8.68 -1.81
N PHE A 22 3.96 -9.92 -2.31
CA PHE A 22 5.13 -10.44 -3.01
C PHE A 22 5.45 -9.63 -4.27
N GLU A 23 4.42 -9.25 -5.04
CA GLU A 23 4.56 -8.40 -6.22
C GLU A 23 5.12 -7.03 -5.85
N VAL A 24 4.53 -6.33 -4.90
CA VAL A 24 4.96 -4.97 -4.50
C VAL A 24 6.38 -4.98 -3.93
N GLY A 25 6.69 -5.86 -2.99
CA GLY A 25 8.02 -5.92 -2.39
C GLY A 25 9.09 -6.28 -3.41
N GLY A 26 8.76 -7.17 -4.34
CA GLY A 26 9.65 -7.54 -5.43
C GLY A 26 9.84 -6.44 -6.45
N TYR A 27 8.77 -5.73 -6.83
CA TYR A 27 8.88 -4.58 -7.73
C TYR A 27 9.77 -3.49 -7.13
N GLN A 28 9.61 -3.18 -5.84
CA GLN A 28 10.51 -2.26 -5.11
C GLN A 28 11.97 -2.75 -5.15
N ALA A 29 12.18 -4.06 -5.05
CA ALA A 29 13.51 -4.64 -5.05
C ALA A 29 14.18 -4.68 -6.43
N VAL A 30 13.42 -4.76 -7.53
CA VAL A 30 13.97 -4.83 -8.90
C VAL A 30 13.91 -3.51 -9.67
N LEU A 31 13.33 -2.46 -9.09
CA LEU A 31 13.14 -1.17 -9.77
C LEU A 31 14.45 -0.54 -10.23
N LEU A 32 15.51 -0.67 -9.43
CA LEU A 32 16.83 -0.14 -9.80
C LEU A 32 17.41 -0.87 -11.00
N GLU A 33 17.32 -2.21 -11.05
CA GLU A 33 17.82 -3.01 -12.18
C GLU A 33 17.04 -2.72 -13.47
N ILE A 34 15.73 -2.49 -13.36
CA ILE A 34 14.91 -2.04 -14.49
C ILE A 34 15.40 -0.68 -14.99
N SER A 35 15.64 0.26 -14.07
CA SER A 35 16.10 1.60 -14.44
C SER A 35 17.49 1.58 -15.07
N GLN A 36 18.39 0.73 -14.60
CA GLN A 36 19.72 0.55 -15.15
C GLN A 36 19.69 -0.08 -16.56
N GLU A 37 18.87 -1.12 -16.78
CA GLU A 37 18.76 -1.76 -18.09
C GLU A 37 18.24 -0.80 -19.17
N PHE A 38 17.31 0.07 -18.83
CA PHE A 38 16.73 1.04 -19.77
C PHE A 38 17.39 2.42 -19.70
N ALA A 39 18.54 2.56 -19.02
CA ALA A 39 19.30 3.80 -18.86
C ALA A 39 18.42 4.99 -18.41
N MET A 40 17.52 4.74 -17.45
CA MET A 40 16.61 5.76 -16.90
C MET A 40 17.36 6.68 -15.94
N THR A 41 17.00 7.97 -15.93
CA THR A 41 17.39 8.89 -14.85
C THR A 41 16.63 8.57 -13.57
N GLY A 42 17.06 9.10 -12.42
CA GLY A 42 16.33 8.96 -11.16
C GLY A 42 14.90 9.48 -11.27
N THR A 43 14.67 10.59 -12.00
CA THR A 43 13.35 11.13 -12.31
C THR A 43 12.49 10.13 -13.07
N GLN A 44 13.04 9.47 -14.10
CA GLN A 44 12.33 8.46 -14.89
C GLN A 44 12.01 7.21 -14.07
N MET A 45 12.95 6.79 -13.21
CA MET A 45 12.70 5.72 -12.23
C MET A 45 11.56 6.09 -11.27
N GLY A 46 11.53 7.32 -10.77
CA GLY A 46 10.44 7.84 -9.94
C GLY A 46 9.10 7.90 -10.66
N ILE A 47 9.08 8.26 -11.95
CA ILE A 47 7.89 8.17 -12.80
C ILE A 47 7.43 6.72 -12.91
N LEU A 48 8.33 5.78 -13.19
CA LEU A 48 7.99 4.35 -13.27
C LEU A 48 7.42 3.81 -11.96
N ALA A 49 8.01 4.16 -10.81
CA ALA A 49 7.49 3.84 -9.48
C ALA A 49 6.08 4.42 -9.24
N SER A 50 5.77 5.58 -9.86
CA SER A 50 4.48 6.25 -9.74
C SER A 50 3.37 5.61 -10.56
N VAL A 51 3.71 4.87 -11.62
CA VAL A 51 2.73 4.31 -12.57
C VAL A 51 1.73 3.39 -11.87
N GLN A 52 2.18 2.54 -10.96
CA GLN A 52 1.31 1.64 -10.21
C GLN A 52 0.32 2.43 -9.32
N SER A 53 0.79 3.48 -8.65
CA SER A 53 -0.07 4.36 -7.84
C SER A 53 -1.09 5.12 -8.69
N ALA A 54 -0.68 5.60 -9.86
CA ALA A 54 -1.58 6.27 -10.81
C ALA A 54 -2.66 5.29 -11.33
N ALA A 55 -2.27 4.05 -11.64
CA ALA A 55 -3.21 2.99 -12.02
C ALA A 55 -4.20 2.67 -10.90
N THR A 56 -3.75 2.66 -9.64
CA THR A 56 -4.60 2.47 -8.45
C THR A 56 -5.68 3.56 -8.36
N ILE A 57 -5.32 4.82 -8.53
CA ILE A 57 -6.26 5.95 -8.52
C ILE A 57 -7.32 5.75 -9.62
N LEU A 58 -6.85 5.51 -10.85
CA LEU A 58 -7.74 5.37 -12.01
C LEU A 58 -8.65 4.15 -11.87
N SER A 59 -8.11 3.02 -11.42
CA SER A 59 -8.84 1.78 -11.20
C SER A 59 -9.98 1.97 -10.19
N THR A 60 -9.70 2.62 -9.07
CA THR A 60 -10.70 2.88 -8.03
C THR A 60 -11.82 3.78 -8.56
N LEU A 61 -11.49 4.80 -9.35
CA LEU A 61 -12.47 5.73 -9.93
C LEU A 61 -13.33 5.07 -11.00
N LEU A 62 -12.73 4.26 -11.90
CA LEU A 62 -13.44 3.66 -13.04
C LEU A 62 -14.19 2.39 -12.67
N PHE A 63 -13.59 1.53 -11.85
CA PHE A 63 -14.07 0.18 -11.61
C PHE A 63 -14.66 -0.03 -10.21
N GLY A 64 -14.52 0.94 -9.28
CA GLY A 64 -15.11 0.83 -7.95
C GLY A 64 -16.61 0.53 -7.99
N GLY A 65 -17.38 1.31 -8.79
CA GLY A 65 -18.82 1.06 -8.98
C GLY A 65 -19.15 -0.23 -9.75
N LEU A 66 -18.24 -0.77 -10.56
CA LEU A 66 -18.41 -2.03 -11.25
C LEU A 66 -18.28 -3.21 -10.30
N THR A 67 -17.28 -3.19 -9.41
CA THR A 67 -17.06 -4.24 -8.39
C THR A 67 -18.23 -4.34 -7.42
N ASP A 68 -18.95 -3.24 -7.20
CA ASP A 68 -20.13 -3.21 -6.36
C ASP A 68 -21.34 -3.91 -7.00
N ARG A 69 -21.43 -3.90 -8.34
CA ARG A 69 -22.51 -4.55 -9.10
C ARG A 69 -22.25 -6.04 -9.40
N MET A 70 -21.01 -6.50 -9.19
CA MET A 70 -20.62 -7.90 -9.45
C MET A 70 -20.52 -8.66 -8.12
N SER A 71 -20.60 -10.01 -8.18
CA SER A 71 -20.17 -10.79 -7.02
C SER A 71 -18.68 -10.57 -6.79
N LYS A 72 -18.29 -10.33 -5.53
CA LYS A 72 -16.89 -10.04 -5.16
C LYS A 72 -15.91 -11.10 -5.68
N LYS A 73 -16.34 -12.37 -5.69
CA LYS A 73 -15.55 -13.47 -6.25
C LYS A 73 -15.26 -13.30 -7.74
N LYS A 74 -16.27 -12.90 -8.54
CA LYS A 74 -16.08 -12.65 -9.98
C LYS A 74 -15.17 -11.43 -10.20
N ALA A 75 -15.35 -10.38 -9.41
CA ALA A 75 -14.52 -9.18 -9.47
C ALA A 75 -13.03 -9.51 -9.18
N VAL A 76 -12.76 -10.22 -8.09
CA VAL A 76 -11.38 -10.66 -7.75
C VAL A 76 -10.78 -11.51 -8.86
N SER A 77 -11.55 -12.43 -9.45
CA SER A 77 -11.02 -13.28 -10.52
C SER A 77 -10.76 -12.51 -11.82
N LEU A 78 -11.65 -11.60 -12.22
CA LEU A 78 -11.49 -10.76 -13.41
C LEU A 78 -10.25 -9.85 -13.29
N PHE A 79 -10.15 -9.12 -12.20
CA PHE A 79 -9.03 -8.22 -11.96
C PHE A 79 -7.74 -8.97 -11.63
N GLY A 80 -7.83 -10.20 -11.08
CA GLY A 80 -6.71 -11.11 -10.95
C GLY A 80 -6.15 -11.56 -12.30
N CYS A 81 -6.99 -11.78 -13.31
CA CYS A 81 -6.52 -12.02 -14.68
C CYS A 81 -5.80 -10.79 -15.26
N LEU A 82 -6.29 -9.58 -14.97
CA LEU A 82 -5.64 -8.34 -15.43
C LEU A 82 -4.26 -8.17 -14.76
N LEU A 83 -4.13 -8.48 -13.47
CA LEU A 83 -2.85 -8.53 -12.76
C LEU A 83 -1.87 -9.51 -13.43
N ILE A 84 -2.33 -10.73 -13.74
CA ILE A 84 -1.53 -11.76 -14.40
C ILE A 84 -1.04 -11.28 -15.77
N VAL A 85 -1.93 -10.70 -16.59
CA VAL A 85 -1.58 -10.14 -17.91
C VAL A 85 -0.53 -9.03 -17.75
N GLY A 86 -0.70 -8.12 -16.79
CA GLY A 86 0.27 -7.07 -16.50
C GLY A 86 1.65 -7.62 -16.11
N CYS A 87 1.71 -8.66 -15.28
CA CYS A 87 2.96 -9.34 -14.92
C CYS A 87 3.63 -10.02 -16.13
N ILE A 88 2.87 -10.70 -16.99
CA ILE A 88 3.39 -11.31 -18.22
C ILE A 88 3.98 -10.24 -19.15
N LEU A 89 3.25 -9.15 -19.39
CA LEU A 89 3.71 -8.05 -20.21
C LEU A 89 4.97 -7.39 -19.64
N ALA A 90 5.05 -7.24 -18.30
CA ALA A 90 6.24 -6.72 -17.64
C ALA A 90 7.45 -7.65 -17.80
N ALA A 91 7.25 -8.97 -17.66
CA ALA A 91 8.31 -9.95 -17.89
C ALA A 91 8.83 -9.98 -19.33
N LEU A 92 7.98 -9.66 -20.31
CA LEU A 92 8.31 -9.62 -21.75
C LEU A 92 8.77 -8.24 -22.22
N SER A 93 8.81 -7.22 -21.35
CA SER A 93 9.09 -5.86 -21.75
C SER A 93 10.53 -5.69 -22.25
N GLY A 94 10.67 -5.04 -23.42
CA GLY A 94 11.95 -4.73 -24.06
C GLY A 94 12.24 -3.23 -24.15
N SER A 95 11.41 -2.36 -23.54
CA SER A 95 11.63 -0.91 -23.53
C SER A 95 11.02 -0.25 -22.30
N ALA A 96 11.51 0.96 -21.98
CA ALA A 96 11.01 1.78 -20.89
C ALA A 96 9.50 2.06 -20.98
N LEU A 97 9.00 2.32 -22.19
CA LEU A 97 7.57 2.56 -22.41
C LEU A 97 6.75 1.29 -22.20
N MET A 98 7.25 0.15 -22.68
CA MET A 98 6.55 -1.13 -22.53
C MET A 98 6.45 -1.55 -21.07
N ILE A 99 7.53 -1.43 -20.28
CA ILE A 99 7.47 -1.73 -18.85
C ILE A 99 6.52 -0.79 -18.12
N GLY A 100 6.52 0.51 -18.42
CA GLY A 100 5.58 1.48 -17.87
C GLY A 100 4.13 1.10 -18.16
N ALA A 101 3.79 0.78 -19.41
CA ALA A 101 2.46 0.33 -19.80
C ALA A 101 2.06 -0.99 -19.09
N SER A 102 3.01 -1.90 -18.95
CA SER A 102 2.79 -3.19 -18.27
C SER A 102 2.49 -3.00 -16.77
N ILE A 103 3.27 -2.15 -16.09
CA ILE A 103 3.03 -1.79 -14.67
C ILE A 103 1.70 -1.07 -14.49
N PHE A 104 1.28 -0.26 -15.48
CA PHE A 104 -0.05 0.36 -15.44
C PHE A 104 -1.17 -0.69 -15.49
N VAL A 105 -1.11 -1.64 -16.43
CA VAL A 105 -2.08 -2.74 -16.54
C VAL A 105 -2.09 -3.59 -15.27
N LEU A 106 -0.91 -3.93 -14.74
CA LEU A 106 -0.73 -4.65 -13.48
C LEU A 106 -1.38 -3.89 -12.32
N GLY A 107 -1.13 -2.59 -12.20
CA GLY A 107 -1.66 -1.73 -11.16
C GLY A 107 -3.19 -1.62 -11.17
N LEU A 108 -3.83 -1.62 -12.35
CA LEU A 108 -5.29 -1.68 -12.46
C LEU A 108 -5.85 -2.97 -11.82
N GLY A 109 -5.24 -4.10 -12.10
CA GLY A 109 -5.63 -5.41 -11.52
C GLY A 109 -5.34 -5.48 -10.03
N PHE A 110 -4.14 -5.05 -9.63
CA PHE A 110 -3.65 -5.03 -8.27
C PHE A 110 -4.62 -4.33 -7.31
N SER A 111 -4.95 -3.08 -7.61
CA SER A 111 -5.81 -2.24 -6.77
C SER A 111 -7.18 -2.85 -6.54
N MET A 112 -7.79 -3.41 -7.59
CA MET A 112 -9.11 -4.03 -7.47
C MET A 112 -9.08 -5.33 -6.68
N VAL A 113 -8.05 -6.15 -6.84
CA VAL A 113 -7.88 -7.39 -6.05
C VAL A 113 -7.63 -7.03 -4.59
N GLU A 114 -6.75 -6.05 -4.30
CA GLU A 114 -6.44 -5.60 -2.95
C GLU A 114 -7.68 -5.10 -2.20
N GLY A 115 -8.47 -4.24 -2.82
CA GLY A 115 -9.67 -3.67 -2.20
C GLY A 115 -10.83 -4.66 -2.08
N THR A 116 -11.01 -5.54 -3.08
CA THR A 116 -12.16 -6.43 -3.14
C THR A 116 -11.99 -7.71 -2.32
N THR A 117 -10.75 -8.20 -2.14
CA THR A 117 -10.51 -9.46 -1.41
C THR A 117 -10.92 -9.40 0.05
N PRO A 118 -10.53 -8.38 0.86
CA PRO A 118 -11.02 -8.27 2.25
C PRO A 118 -12.53 -8.11 2.34
N ALA A 119 -13.14 -7.39 1.38
CA ALA A 119 -14.59 -7.26 1.30
C ALA A 119 -15.28 -8.61 1.06
N ALA A 120 -14.73 -9.43 0.12
CA ALA A 120 -15.23 -10.77 -0.15
C ALA A 120 -15.13 -11.70 1.07
N LEU A 121 -14.05 -11.59 1.85
CA LEU A 121 -13.90 -12.36 3.10
C LEU A 121 -14.91 -11.92 4.16
N SER A 122 -15.14 -10.61 4.29
CA SER A 122 -16.09 -10.04 5.24
C SER A 122 -17.55 -10.44 4.95
N GLU A 123 -17.91 -10.70 3.69
CA GLU A 123 -19.23 -11.21 3.32
C GLU A 123 -19.49 -12.65 3.83
N THR A 124 -18.43 -13.43 4.10
CA THR A 124 -18.57 -14.81 4.62
C THR A 124 -18.89 -14.83 6.12
N ASP A 125 -18.38 -13.86 6.86
CA ASP A 125 -18.59 -13.70 8.31
C ASP A 125 -18.40 -12.22 8.69
N PRO A 126 -19.46 -11.40 8.65
CA PRO A 126 -19.39 -9.96 8.94
C PRO A 126 -18.86 -9.62 10.33
N GLU A 127 -19.07 -10.50 11.32
CA GLU A 127 -18.57 -10.29 12.69
C GLU A 127 -17.04 -10.34 12.76
N LYS A 128 -16.40 -11.05 11.83
CA LYS A 128 -14.95 -11.19 11.72
C LYS A 128 -14.30 -10.26 10.69
N SER A 129 -15.02 -9.28 10.16
CA SER A 129 -14.53 -8.35 9.13
C SER A 129 -13.19 -7.70 9.50
N THR A 130 -13.05 -7.21 10.73
CA THR A 130 -11.79 -6.62 11.22
C THR A 130 -10.65 -7.65 11.29
N LEU A 131 -10.95 -8.88 11.69
CA LEU A 131 -9.97 -9.97 11.70
C LEU A 131 -9.49 -10.29 10.29
N PHE A 132 -10.41 -10.42 9.33
CA PHE A 132 -10.06 -10.69 7.92
C PHE A 132 -9.18 -9.59 7.32
N SER A 133 -9.50 -8.33 7.58
CA SER A 133 -8.68 -7.20 7.11
C SER A 133 -7.28 -7.22 7.72
N ASN A 134 -7.16 -7.42 9.04
CA ASN A 134 -5.85 -7.45 9.71
C ASN A 134 -5.00 -8.65 9.30
N MET A 135 -5.60 -9.84 9.21
CA MET A 135 -4.91 -11.03 8.72
C MET A 135 -4.49 -10.86 7.27
N GLY A 136 -5.35 -10.28 6.44
CA GLY A 136 -5.02 -9.97 5.04
C GLY A 136 -3.80 -9.06 4.91
N GLN A 137 -3.74 -7.99 5.69
CA GLN A 137 -2.59 -7.08 5.72
C GLN A 137 -1.31 -7.75 6.27
N THR A 138 -1.45 -8.71 7.18
CA THR A 138 -0.33 -9.51 7.68
C THR A 138 0.24 -10.39 6.56
N PHE A 139 -0.61 -11.12 5.83
CA PHE A 139 -0.18 -11.95 4.71
C PHE A 139 0.42 -11.10 3.58
N PHE A 140 -0.16 -9.94 3.28
CA PHE A 140 0.44 -8.96 2.36
C PHE A 140 1.86 -8.58 2.79
N SER A 141 2.03 -8.18 4.04
CA SER A 141 3.35 -7.81 4.56
C SER A 141 4.34 -8.99 4.53
N MET A 142 3.89 -10.23 4.79
CA MET A 142 4.74 -11.42 4.67
C MET A 142 5.25 -11.61 3.23
N GLY A 143 4.39 -11.44 2.23
CA GLY A 143 4.79 -11.47 0.83
C GLY A 143 5.84 -10.40 0.51
N ALA A 144 5.60 -9.17 0.98
CA ALA A 144 6.49 -8.03 0.76
C ALA A 144 7.85 -8.16 1.49
N VAL A 145 7.89 -8.88 2.62
CA VAL A 145 9.14 -9.23 3.32
C VAL A 145 9.95 -10.27 2.55
N LEU A 146 9.27 -11.33 2.07
CA LEU A 146 9.96 -12.48 1.48
C LEU A 146 10.48 -12.20 0.08
N SER A 147 9.73 -11.41 -0.70
CA SER A 147 10.05 -11.17 -2.11
C SER A 147 11.44 -10.55 -2.33
N PRO A 148 11.84 -9.44 -1.67
CA PRO A 148 13.18 -8.87 -1.87
C PRO A 148 14.32 -9.84 -1.54
N LEU A 149 14.16 -10.63 -0.46
CA LEU A 149 15.18 -11.60 -0.04
C LEU A 149 15.33 -12.76 -1.01
N ILE A 150 14.19 -13.30 -1.47
CA ILE A 150 14.16 -14.38 -2.47
C ILE A 150 14.80 -13.88 -3.78
N LEU A 151 14.41 -12.68 -4.23
CA LEU A 151 14.91 -12.10 -5.46
C LEU A 151 16.40 -11.80 -5.38
N GLN A 152 16.90 -11.28 -4.26
CA GLN A 152 18.34 -11.07 -4.07
C GLN A 152 19.12 -12.38 -4.22
N ALA A 153 18.64 -13.47 -3.61
CA ALA A 153 19.28 -14.78 -3.73
C ALA A 153 19.25 -15.32 -5.17
N LEU A 154 18.10 -15.23 -5.85
CA LEU A 154 17.92 -15.70 -7.23
C LEU A 154 18.72 -14.86 -8.23
N MET A 155 18.78 -13.54 -8.06
CA MET A 155 19.57 -12.65 -8.88
C MET A 155 21.08 -12.89 -8.66
N GLY A 156 21.50 -13.18 -7.44
CA GLY A 156 22.86 -13.62 -7.12
C GLY A 156 23.22 -14.97 -7.79
N ALA A 157 22.24 -15.80 -8.10
CA ALA A 157 22.39 -17.03 -8.87
C ALA A 157 22.26 -16.84 -10.41
N GLY A 158 22.19 -15.60 -10.89
CA GLY A 158 22.17 -15.27 -12.33
C GLY A 158 20.78 -15.00 -12.94
N MET A 159 19.71 -15.00 -12.13
CA MET A 159 18.39 -14.61 -12.60
C MET A 159 18.35 -13.08 -12.84
N ASN A 160 17.73 -12.63 -13.93
CA ASN A 160 17.49 -11.21 -14.15
C ASN A 160 16.18 -10.73 -13.46
N TRP A 161 15.94 -9.42 -13.44
CA TRP A 161 14.77 -8.81 -12.81
C TRP A 161 13.42 -9.29 -13.39
N ARG A 162 13.37 -9.74 -14.64
CA ARG A 162 12.15 -10.30 -15.27
C ARG A 162 11.65 -11.56 -14.55
N GLY A 163 12.55 -12.29 -13.90
CA GLY A 163 12.19 -13.45 -13.08
C GLY A 163 11.21 -13.11 -11.96
N HIS A 164 11.27 -11.90 -11.40
CA HIS A 164 10.28 -11.42 -10.44
C HIS A 164 8.86 -11.49 -11.02
N PHE A 165 8.66 -10.94 -12.21
CA PHE A 165 7.34 -10.92 -12.84
C PHE A 165 6.86 -12.31 -13.27
N TRP A 166 7.78 -13.21 -13.68
CA TRP A 166 7.42 -14.61 -13.94
C TRP A 166 6.99 -15.35 -12.67
N ILE A 167 7.67 -15.16 -11.55
CA ILE A 167 7.28 -15.75 -10.25
C ILE A 167 5.93 -15.18 -9.82
N SER A 168 5.74 -13.86 -9.90
CA SER A 168 4.47 -13.21 -9.57
C SER A 168 3.33 -13.70 -10.47
N THR A 169 3.58 -13.91 -11.77
CA THR A 169 2.63 -14.52 -12.70
C THR A 169 2.22 -15.92 -12.26
N ALA A 170 3.18 -16.78 -11.94
CA ALA A 170 2.91 -18.16 -11.52
C ALA A 170 2.10 -18.20 -10.21
N LEU A 171 2.50 -17.41 -9.21
CA LEU A 171 1.78 -17.28 -7.93
C LEU A 171 0.36 -16.76 -8.15
N ALA A 172 0.19 -15.66 -8.91
CA ALA A 172 -1.11 -15.08 -9.17
C ALA A 172 -2.01 -16.04 -9.95
N ALA A 173 -1.50 -16.68 -11.00
CA ALA A 173 -2.26 -17.65 -11.80
C ALA A 173 -2.73 -18.83 -10.95
N LEU A 174 -1.85 -19.39 -10.12
CA LEU A 174 -2.20 -20.48 -9.21
C LEU A 174 -3.30 -20.05 -8.22
N VAL A 175 -3.08 -18.95 -7.50
CA VAL A 175 -3.97 -18.56 -6.41
C VAL A 175 -5.31 -18.04 -6.94
N VAL A 176 -5.34 -17.23 -8.02
CA VAL A 176 -6.57 -16.76 -8.68
C VAL A 176 -7.40 -17.93 -9.21
N SER A 177 -6.75 -18.91 -9.85
CA SER A 177 -7.45 -20.11 -10.36
C SER A 177 -8.06 -20.92 -9.20
N LEU A 178 -7.31 -21.17 -8.14
CA LEU A 178 -7.82 -21.88 -6.96
C LEU A 178 -8.94 -21.11 -6.26
N PHE A 179 -8.84 -19.78 -6.18
CA PHE A 179 -9.87 -18.92 -5.61
C PHE A 179 -11.15 -18.96 -6.46
N TYR A 180 -11.02 -18.89 -7.77
CA TYR A 180 -12.16 -19.01 -8.70
C TYR A 180 -12.85 -20.38 -8.60
N MET A 181 -12.12 -21.46 -8.39
CA MET A 181 -12.68 -22.83 -8.25
C MET A 181 -13.40 -23.07 -6.91
N THR A 182 -13.34 -22.14 -5.93
CA THR A 182 -14.12 -22.28 -4.70
C THR A 182 -15.61 -22.24 -4.97
N ARG A 183 -16.41 -23.00 -4.22
CA ARG A 183 -17.88 -23.09 -4.42
C ARG A 183 -18.68 -22.02 -3.69
N GLN A 184 -18.03 -21.00 -3.15
CA GLN A 184 -18.73 -19.92 -2.45
C GLN A 184 -19.47 -19.02 -3.44
N THR A 185 -20.78 -18.85 -3.21
CA THR A 185 -21.61 -17.84 -3.86
C THR A 185 -21.73 -16.65 -2.90
N LEU A 186 -21.01 -15.59 -3.21
CA LEU A 186 -21.12 -14.33 -2.47
C LEU A 186 -22.20 -13.49 -3.18
N HIS A 187 -23.22 -13.10 -2.43
CA HIS A 187 -24.26 -12.22 -2.96
C HIS A 187 -23.76 -10.77 -2.98
N PRO A 188 -24.18 -9.95 -3.98
CA PRO A 188 -23.90 -8.51 -3.93
C PRO A 188 -24.41 -7.92 -2.62
N GLY A 189 -23.53 -7.25 -1.89
CA GLY A 189 -23.69 -6.98 -0.46
C GLY A 189 -24.87 -6.09 -0.09
N VAL A 190 -25.44 -6.39 1.04
CA VAL A 190 -26.48 -5.61 1.73
C VAL A 190 -25.97 -4.24 2.24
N THR A 191 -24.64 -3.99 2.16
CA THR A 191 -24.00 -2.77 2.68
C THR A 191 -24.40 -1.50 1.90
N GLU A 192 -24.70 -1.61 0.60
CA GLU A 192 -25.05 -0.47 -0.24
C GLU A 192 -26.44 0.13 0.09
N ALA A 193 -27.40 -0.67 0.56
CA ALA A 193 -28.74 -0.15 0.89
C ALA A 193 -28.68 0.87 2.01
N LYS A 194 -27.82 0.66 3.02
CA LYS A 194 -27.62 1.60 4.13
C LYS A 194 -26.86 2.87 3.75
N GLU A 195 -25.91 2.80 2.79
CA GLU A 195 -25.16 3.99 2.35
C GLU A 195 -25.99 4.94 1.49
N ARG A 196 -26.98 4.45 0.77
CA ARG A 196 -27.91 5.27 -0.05
C ARG A 196 -28.83 6.15 0.80
N GLU A 197 -29.15 5.75 2.01
CA GLU A 197 -30.01 6.50 2.93
C GLU A 197 -29.30 7.65 3.65
N CYS A 198 -27.97 7.64 3.72
CA CYS A 198 -27.20 8.59 4.56
C CYS A 198 -26.78 9.91 3.90
N GLY A 199 -27.32 10.27 2.73
CA GLY A 199 -27.00 11.56 2.05
C GLY A 199 -25.82 11.49 1.09
N GLY A 200 -25.66 12.55 0.27
CA GLY A 200 -24.68 12.62 -0.80
C GLY A 200 -23.24 12.80 -0.34
N ILE A 201 -22.27 12.66 -1.27
CA ILE A 201 -20.82 12.82 -1.05
C ILE A 201 -20.47 14.18 -0.38
N ARG A 202 -21.29 15.21 -0.58
CA ARG A 202 -21.10 16.55 0.01
C ARG A 202 -21.09 16.56 1.53
N SER A 203 -21.76 15.59 2.18
CA SER A 203 -21.77 15.47 3.64
C SER A 203 -20.42 15.03 4.22
N VAL A 204 -19.60 14.33 3.42
CA VAL A 204 -18.25 13.88 3.78
C VAL A 204 -17.22 14.96 3.50
N LEU A 205 -17.37 15.72 2.40
CA LEU A 205 -16.41 16.73 1.95
C LEU A 205 -16.43 17.96 2.88
N CYS A 206 -15.76 17.87 4.01
CA CYS A 206 -15.61 18.95 4.97
C CYS A 206 -14.16 19.08 5.44
N GLY A 207 -13.85 20.17 6.15
CA GLY A 207 -12.48 20.47 6.59
C GLY A 207 -11.85 19.39 7.49
N ALA A 208 -12.64 18.59 8.21
CA ALA A 208 -12.12 17.45 8.96
C ALA A 208 -11.65 16.32 8.03
N PHE A 209 -12.45 16.02 6.99
CA PHE A 209 -12.11 15.02 5.99
C PHE A 209 -10.84 15.41 5.21
N PHE A 210 -10.80 16.64 4.65
CA PHE A 210 -9.67 17.08 3.84
C PHE A 210 -8.34 17.09 4.60
N LEU A 211 -8.35 17.42 5.90
CA LEU A 211 -7.14 17.37 6.71
C LEU A 211 -6.67 15.94 6.98
N VAL A 212 -7.59 15.00 7.30
CA VAL A 212 -7.17 13.60 7.52
C VAL A 212 -6.77 12.94 6.20
N ALA A 213 -7.47 13.24 5.09
CA ALA A 213 -7.08 12.79 3.76
C ALA A 213 -5.75 13.39 3.30
N GLY A 214 -5.49 14.67 3.61
CA GLY A 214 -4.20 15.32 3.37
C GLY A 214 -3.06 14.67 4.18
N ALA A 215 -3.31 14.30 5.43
CA ALA A 215 -2.33 13.53 6.21
C ALA A 215 -2.09 12.14 5.61
N MET A 216 -3.11 11.49 5.05
CA MET A 216 -2.98 10.22 4.35
C MET A 216 -2.15 10.37 3.07
N LEU A 217 -2.39 11.44 2.29
CA LEU A 217 -1.56 11.79 1.14
C LEU A 217 -0.09 11.91 1.54
N LEU A 218 0.20 12.67 2.61
CA LEU A 218 1.56 12.83 3.13
C LEU A 218 2.15 11.51 3.62
N TYR A 219 1.34 10.66 4.27
CA TYR A 219 1.79 9.34 4.73
C TYR A 219 2.26 8.46 3.57
N VAL A 220 1.43 8.31 2.52
CA VAL A 220 1.78 7.45 1.38
C VAL A 220 2.91 8.07 0.55
N ALA A 221 3.00 9.41 0.51
CA ALA A 221 4.17 10.08 -0.06
C ALA A 221 5.47 9.67 0.67
N VAL A 222 5.46 9.67 1.99
CA VAL A 222 6.59 9.25 2.84
C VAL A 222 6.89 7.75 2.66
N GLU A 223 5.86 6.91 2.73
CA GLU A 223 5.99 5.46 2.60
C GLU A 223 6.56 5.05 1.23
N SER A 224 6.02 5.61 0.14
CA SER A 224 6.49 5.34 -1.22
C SER A 224 7.92 5.84 -1.43
N GLY A 225 8.20 7.09 -1.03
CA GLY A 225 9.54 7.66 -1.12
C GLY A 225 10.58 6.84 -0.37
N GLN A 226 10.22 6.29 0.79
CA GLN A 226 11.11 5.41 1.54
C GLN A 226 11.29 4.05 0.83
N LEU A 227 10.20 3.36 0.48
CA LEU A 227 10.26 1.98 0.01
C LEU A 227 10.87 1.82 -1.39
N TYR A 228 10.55 2.71 -2.32
CA TYR A 228 11.07 2.60 -3.70
C TYR A 228 12.52 3.07 -3.84
N PHE A 229 12.99 3.95 -2.95
CA PHE A 229 14.32 4.54 -3.03
C PHE A 229 15.31 4.00 -1.99
N THR A 230 14.86 3.15 -1.07
CA THR A 230 15.75 2.55 -0.06
C THR A 230 16.84 1.69 -0.70
N LYS A 231 16.51 0.79 -1.64
CA LYS A 231 17.53 -0.04 -2.31
C LYS A 231 18.52 0.81 -3.13
N PRO A 232 18.09 1.73 -4.00
CA PRO A 232 18.99 2.67 -4.66
C PRO A 232 19.90 3.42 -3.70
N TYR A 233 19.36 3.93 -2.58
CA TYR A 233 20.14 4.62 -1.55
C TYR A 233 21.25 3.73 -0.95
N PHE A 234 20.94 2.46 -0.63
CA PHE A 234 21.94 1.52 -0.10
C PHE A 234 23.06 1.23 -1.10
N ILE A 235 22.73 1.12 -2.39
CA ILE A 235 23.71 0.79 -3.45
C ILE A 235 24.53 2.03 -3.83
N GLU A 236 23.88 3.17 -4.07
CA GLU A 236 24.53 4.36 -4.63
C GLU A 236 25.22 5.24 -3.57
N GLU A 237 24.62 5.38 -2.39
CA GLU A 237 25.14 6.28 -1.33
C GLU A 237 25.96 5.52 -0.27
N LEU A 238 25.54 4.29 0.09
CA LEU A 238 26.22 3.49 1.11
C LEU A 238 27.17 2.45 0.53
N HIS A 239 27.18 2.27 -0.79
CA HIS A 239 27.98 1.30 -1.54
C HIS A 239 27.83 -0.14 -1.02
N ASP A 240 26.62 -0.50 -0.56
CA ASP A 240 26.30 -1.81 -0.03
C ASP A 240 25.13 -2.48 -0.78
N SER A 241 25.47 -3.32 -1.74
CA SER A 241 24.51 -4.16 -2.45
C SER A 241 24.03 -5.37 -1.62
N GLY A 242 24.82 -5.79 -0.63
CA GLY A 242 24.54 -6.97 0.19
C GLY A 242 23.31 -6.82 1.07
N ASN A 243 23.12 -5.65 1.67
CA ASN A 243 22.01 -5.37 2.56
C ASN A 243 20.87 -4.56 1.93
N ALA A 244 21.00 -4.19 0.66
CA ALA A 244 20.05 -3.34 -0.04
C ALA A 244 18.63 -3.92 -0.09
N ALA A 245 18.46 -5.22 -0.38
CA ALA A 245 17.15 -5.87 -0.34
C ALA A 245 16.67 -6.15 1.10
N LEU A 246 17.61 -6.42 2.03
CA LEU A 246 17.29 -6.58 3.45
C LEU A 246 16.65 -5.33 4.02
N SER A 247 17.08 -4.12 3.61
CA SER A 247 16.51 -2.86 4.08
C SER A 247 15.01 -2.73 3.78
N ILE A 248 14.56 -3.11 2.57
CA ILE A 248 13.14 -3.15 2.19
C ILE A 248 12.40 -4.16 3.07
N SER A 249 12.96 -5.37 3.19
CA SER A 249 12.36 -6.45 3.99
C SER A 249 12.24 -6.07 5.46
N LEU A 250 13.20 -5.34 6.04
CA LEU A 250 13.15 -4.84 7.42
C LEU A 250 12.03 -3.82 7.62
N ILE A 251 11.81 -2.92 6.66
CA ILE A 251 10.69 -1.97 6.72
C ILE A 251 9.37 -2.74 6.78
N TRP A 252 9.13 -3.66 5.85
CA TRP A 252 7.90 -4.44 5.81
C TRP A 252 7.73 -5.35 7.03
N ALA A 253 8.80 -6.00 7.49
CA ALA A 253 8.79 -6.86 8.67
C ALA A 253 8.45 -6.06 9.94
N ALA A 254 9.00 -4.86 10.09
CA ALA A 254 8.73 -3.99 11.22
C ALA A 254 7.29 -3.44 11.24
N MET A 255 6.65 -3.30 10.06
CA MET A 255 5.24 -2.92 9.96
C MET A 255 4.29 -3.97 10.54
N ILE A 256 4.65 -5.27 10.55
CA ILE A 256 3.76 -6.34 11.03
C ILE A 256 3.43 -6.17 12.54
N PRO A 257 4.42 -6.18 13.46
CA PRO A 257 4.14 -6.05 14.89
C PRO A 257 3.52 -4.69 15.23
N SER A 258 3.90 -3.61 14.52
CA SER A 258 3.37 -2.28 14.79
C SER A 258 1.88 -2.14 14.42
N ARG A 259 1.42 -2.78 13.34
CA ARG A 259 -0.01 -2.86 12.98
C ARG A 259 -0.82 -3.65 14.02
N LEU A 260 -0.25 -4.76 14.52
CA LEU A 260 -0.90 -5.55 15.59
C LEU A 260 -1.01 -4.75 16.89
N LEU A 261 0.02 -4.01 17.28
CA LEU A 261 -0.02 -3.13 18.46
C LEU A 261 -1.03 -2.00 18.29
N ALA A 262 -1.12 -1.40 17.10
CA ALA A 262 -2.07 -0.33 16.80
C ALA A 262 -3.53 -0.75 16.99
N SER A 263 -3.87 -2.01 16.73
CA SER A 263 -5.23 -2.52 16.93
C SER A 263 -5.72 -2.42 18.38
N ARG A 264 -4.79 -2.36 19.35
CA ARG A 264 -5.08 -2.19 20.78
C ARG A 264 -5.24 -0.73 21.20
N VAL A 265 -4.83 0.24 20.34
CA VAL A 265 -4.89 1.67 20.67
C VAL A 265 -6.24 2.24 20.26
N GLN A 266 -7.25 2.14 21.12
CA GLN A 266 -8.61 2.63 20.84
C GLN A 266 -8.86 4.07 21.32
N LYS A 267 -8.35 4.43 22.50
CA LYS A 267 -8.72 5.70 23.17
C LYS A 267 -7.91 6.93 22.75
N ARG A 268 -6.67 6.76 22.27
CA ARG A 268 -5.72 7.85 21.97
C ARG A 268 -5.20 7.80 20.54
N LYS A 269 -6.03 7.38 19.57
CA LYS A 269 -5.66 7.22 18.15
C LYS A 269 -4.92 8.45 17.59
N GLY A 270 -5.38 9.66 17.93
CA GLY A 270 -4.78 10.89 17.42
C GLY A 270 -3.35 11.14 17.87
N ILE A 271 -3.08 11.03 19.17
CA ILE A 271 -1.72 11.22 19.72
C ILE A 271 -0.80 10.11 19.18
N PHE A 272 -1.29 8.88 19.13
CA PHE A 272 -0.55 7.74 18.63
C PHE A 272 -0.07 7.95 17.19
N VAL A 273 -0.96 8.36 16.27
CA VAL A 273 -0.59 8.63 14.87
C VAL A 273 0.39 9.81 14.76
N CYS A 274 0.23 10.86 15.56
CA CYS A 274 1.19 11.97 15.60
C CYS A 274 2.58 11.51 16.03
N ILE A 275 2.67 10.64 17.05
CA ILE A 275 3.95 10.03 17.47
C ILE A 275 4.52 9.17 16.33
N CYS A 276 3.71 8.38 15.65
CA CYS A 276 4.14 7.58 14.51
C CYS A 276 4.73 8.46 13.38
N PHE A 277 4.05 9.54 13.00
CA PHE A 277 4.59 10.49 12.03
C PHE A 277 5.90 11.15 12.49
N ALA A 278 6.01 11.54 13.76
CA ALA A 278 7.21 12.15 14.31
C ALA A 278 8.40 11.18 14.32
N VAL A 279 8.18 9.92 14.70
CA VAL A 279 9.21 8.87 14.68
C VAL A 279 9.61 8.54 13.24
N ALA A 280 8.66 8.46 12.30
CA ALA A 280 8.95 8.27 10.88
C ALA A 280 9.78 9.44 10.32
N ALA A 281 9.43 10.70 10.68
CA ALA A 281 10.20 11.88 10.28
C ALA A 281 11.65 11.81 10.82
N LEU A 282 11.81 11.43 12.09
CA LEU A 282 13.13 11.25 12.69
C LEU A 282 13.93 10.16 11.98
N ALA A 283 13.33 9.02 11.69
CA ALA A 283 13.99 7.92 10.97
C ALA A 283 14.45 8.36 9.57
N CYS A 284 13.60 9.04 8.79
CA CYS A 284 13.98 9.57 7.48
C CYS A 284 15.07 10.65 7.58
N PHE A 285 14.99 11.54 8.57
CA PHE A 285 16.03 12.55 8.82
C PHE A 285 17.37 11.91 9.15
N LEU A 286 17.37 10.89 10.02
CA LEU A 286 18.59 10.17 10.39
C LEU A 286 19.15 9.36 9.21
N THR A 287 18.31 8.83 8.32
CA THR A 287 18.75 8.20 7.06
C THR A 287 19.51 9.21 6.19
N ALA A 288 19.02 10.44 6.08
CA ALA A 288 19.69 11.51 5.34
C ALA A 288 20.99 12.00 5.99
N ALA A 289 20.97 12.18 7.32
CA ALA A 289 22.05 12.82 8.08
C ALA A 289 23.19 11.87 8.47
N VAL A 290 22.86 10.60 8.75
CA VAL A 290 23.81 9.60 9.30
C VAL A 290 23.98 8.47 8.28
N ARG A 291 24.93 8.65 7.38
CA ARG A 291 25.20 7.72 6.26
C ARG A 291 26.12 6.59 6.71
N VAL A 292 25.71 5.84 7.72
CA VAL A 292 26.42 4.68 8.27
C VAL A 292 25.57 3.44 8.08
N LEU A 293 26.12 2.43 7.39
CA LEU A 293 25.42 1.23 6.97
C LEU A 293 24.59 0.55 8.06
N GLY A 294 25.20 0.19 9.19
CA GLY A 294 24.49 -0.50 10.28
C GLY A 294 23.35 0.34 10.87
N LEU A 295 23.54 1.66 10.94
CA LEU A 295 22.51 2.59 11.43
C LEU A 295 21.40 2.78 10.39
N ALA A 296 21.69 2.77 9.08
CA ALA A 296 20.68 2.86 8.03
C ALA A 296 19.68 1.69 8.09
N LEU A 297 20.13 0.48 8.42
CA LEU A 297 19.24 -0.67 8.66
C LEU A 297 18.35 -0.44 9.89
N VAL A 298 18.92 0.12 10.97
CA VAL A 298 18.14 0.46 12.17
C VAL A 298 17.10 1.52 11.88
N TRP A 299 17.44 2.56 11.09
CA TRP A 299 16.50 3.61 10.69
C TRP A 299 15.41 3.05 9.76
N SER A 300 15.74 2.11 8.88
CA SER A 300 14.74 1.41 8.05
C SER A 300 13.73 0.63 8.91
N ALA A 301 14.21 -0.14 9.89
CA ALA A 301 13.33 -0.84 10.83
C ALA A 301 12.48 0.12 11.69
N LEU A 302 13.09 1.20 12.20
CA LEU A 302 12.39 2.22 12.97
C LEU A 302 11.30 2.92 12.16
N PHE A 303 11.60 3.24 10.89
CA PHE A 303 10.61 3.75 9.95
C PHE A 303 9.44 2.78 9.79
N GLY A 304 9.70 1.50 9.54
CA GLY A 304 8.65 0.48 9.39
C GLY A 304 7.76 0.36 10.64
N LEU A 305 8.36 0.36 11.85
CA LEU A 305 7.62 0.36 13.11
C LEU A 305 6.70 1.57 13.24
N ALA A 306 7.15 2.74 12.82
CA ALA A 306 6.39 3.98 12.89
C ALA A 306 5.32 4.07 11.80
N ALA A 307 5.65 3.70 10.56
CA ALA A 307 4.79 3.84 9.39
C ALA A 307 3.60 2.87 9.40
N GLY A 308 3.80 1.63 9.82
CA GLY A 308 2.80 0.57 9.76
C GLY A 308 1.41 0.92 10.33
N PRO A 309 1.31 1.57 11.50
CA PRO A 309 0.04 1.93 12.13
C PRO A 309 -0.70 3.10 11.50
N ILE A 310 -0.03 3.98 10.75
CA ILE A 310 -0.59 5.28 10.34
C ILE A 310 -1.80 5.08 9.45
N PHE A 311 -1.68 4.28 8.37
CA PHE A 311 -2.75 4.04 7.41
C PHE A 311 -4.03 3.49 8.06
N PRO A 312 -4.00 2.33 8.73
CA PRO A 312 -5.23 1.74 9.26
C PRO A 312 -5.87 2.61 10.35
N THR A 313 -5.05 3.31 11.15
CA THR A 313 -5.58 4.17 12.21
C THR A 313 -6.21 5.45 11.66
N ALA A 314 -5.62 6.09 10.63
CA ALA A 314 -6.18 7.27 9.99
C ALA A 314 -7.50 6.95 9.27
N VAL A 315 -7.58 5.82 8.56
CA VAL A 315 -8.83 5.34 7.96
C VAL A 315 -9.90 5.11 9.03
N SER A 316 -9.54 4.46 10.14
CA SER A 316 -10.46 4.25 11.27
C SER A 316 -10.98 5.57 11.85
N VAL A 317 -10.13 6.60 12.00
CA VAL A 317 -10.56 7.92 12.46
C VAL A 317 -11.60 8.55 11.51
N CYS A 318 -11.38 8.41 10.19
CA CYS A 318 -12.34 8.89 9.19
C CYS A 318 -13.67 8.14 9.26
N ILE A 319 -13.65 6.80 9.33
CA ILE A 319 -14.85 5.98 9.44
C ILE A 319 -15.65 6.35 10.70
N ASP A 320 -14.98 6.51 11.84
CA ASP A 320 -15.60 6.93 13.10
C ASP A 320 -16.23 8.35 13.02
N THR A 321 -15.73 9.20 12.11
CA THR A 321 -16.19 10.58 11.93
C THR A 321 -17.37 10.69 10.97
N PHE A 322 -17.52 9.74 10.05
CA PHE A 322 -18.56 9.72 9.03
C PHE A 322 -19.31 8.38 9.02
N PRO A 323 -20.06 8.06 10.09
CA PRO A 323 -20.85 6.83 10.16
C PRO A 323 -21.87 6.80 9.00
N GLY A 324 -22.04 5.64 8.37
CA GLY A 324 -22.90 5.45 7.20
C GLY A 324 -22.27 5.77 5.85
N HIS A 325 -21.01 6.25 5.81
CA HIS A 325 -20.29 6.57 4.57
C HIS A 325 -18.96 5.78 4.43
N THR A 326 -18.85 4.62 5.05
CA THR A 326 -17.59 3.88 5.22
C THR A 326 -16.89 3.58 3.89
N GLY A 327 -17.61 3.06 2.89
CA GLY A 327 -17.03 2.72 1.58
C GLY A 327 -16.54 3.96 0.84
N ARG A 328 -17.34 5.03 0.82
CA ARG A 328 -16.97 6.30 0.16
C ARG A 328 -15.76 6.96 0.80
N VAL A 329 -15.73 6.99 2.13
CA VAL A 329 -14.60 7.55 2.89
C VAL A 329 -13.34 6.77 2.61
N SER A 330 -13.38 5.44 2.63
CA SER A 330 -12.22 4.60 2.35
C SER A 330 -11.70 4.80 0.92
N ASN A 331 -12.58 4.87 -0.09
CA ASN A 331 -12.18 5.11 -1.48
C ASN A 331 -11.54 6.49 -1.69
N LEU A 332 -12.09 7.53 -1.07
CA LEU A 332 -11.52 8.88 -1.14
C LEU A 332 -10.16 8.97 -0.41
N MET A 333 -10.00 8.24 0.70
CA MET A 333 -8.72 8.15 1.41
C MET A 333 -7.66 7.43 0.57
N LEU A 334 -8.03 6.34 -0.14
CA LEU A 334 -7.16 5.63 -1.08
C LEU A 334 -6.76 6.50 -2.28
N THR A 335 -7.71 7.30 -2.80
CA THR A 335 -7.41 8.26 -3.87
C THR A 335 -6.38 9.30 -3.41
N ALA A 336 -6.57 9.89 -2.22
CA ALA A 336 -5.61 10.83 -1.63
C ALA A 336 -4.23 10.18 -1.41
N ALA A 337 -4.21 8.93 -0.94
CA ALA A 337 -3.01 8.12 -0.77
C ALA A 337 -2.25 7.94 -2.11
N GLY A 338 -2.95 7.56 -3.17
CA GLY A 338 -2.35 7.39 -4.50
C GLY A 338 -1.72 8.67 -5.05
N ILE A 339 -2.39 9.83 -4.87
CA ILE A 339 -1.83 11.13 -5.28
C ILE A 339 -0.51 11.40 -4.55
N GLY A 340 -0.44 11.10 -3.25
CA GLY A 340 0.78 11.24 -2.46
C GLY A 340 1.93 10.39 -3.00
N GLY A 341 1.67 9.10 -3.30
CA GLY A 341 2.66 8.20 -3.86
C GLY A 341 3.20 8.66 -5.21
N VAL A 342 2.31 9.10 -6.12
CA VAL A 342 2.73 9.64 -7.43
C VAL A 342 3.65 10.84 -7.26
N GLY A 343 3.24 11.83 -6.47
CA GLY A 343 4.01 13.06 -6.28
C GLY A 343 5.38 12.81 -5.63
N ALA A 344 5.42 11.98 -4.60
CA ALA A 344 6.65 11.72 -3.86
C ALA A 344 7.67 10.91 -4.68
N ASN A 345 7.23 9.90 -5.43
CA ASN A 345 8.17 9.10 -6.22
C ASN A 345 8.85 9.93 -7.31
N VAL A 346 8.08 10.78 -8.02
CA VAL A 346 8.67 11.69 -9.02
C VAL A 346 9.61 12.70 -8.36
N ALA A 347 9.20 13.29 -7.22
CA ALA A 347 10.01 14.26 -6.51
C ALA A 347 11.30 13.64 -5.94
N MET A 348 11.23 12.40 -5.39
CA MET A 348 12.41 11.68 -4.90
C MET A 348 13.42 11.42 -6.02
N GLY A 349 12.94 10.96 -7.18
CA GLY A 349 13.81 10.75 -8.35
C GLY A 349 14.46 12.06 -8.82
N ALA A 350 13.69 13.14 -8.97
CA ALA A 350 14.20 14.43 -9.41
C ALA A 350 15.19 15.06 -8.42
N LEU A 351 14.91 14.96 -7.11
CA LEU A 351 15.84 15.43 -6.07
C LEU A 351 17.09 14.54 -6.00
N GLY A 352 16.93 13.22 -6.22
CA GLY A 352 18.05 12.29 -6.32
C GLY A 352 19.00 12.65 -7.47
N ASP A 353 18.45 12.94 -8.67
CA ASP A 353 19.24 13.41 -9.83
C ASP A 353 19.96 14.74 -9.55
N ALA A 354 19.31 15.68 -8.84
CA ALA A 354 19.86 17.02 -8.63
C ALA A 354 20.84 17.11 -7.45
N PHE A 355 20.61 16.39 -6.36
CA PHE A 355 21.29 16.57 -5.08
C PHE A 355 21.81 15.26 -4.45
N GLY A 356 21.59 14.10 -5.10
CA GLY A 356 21.84 12.77 -4.54
C GLY A 356 20.70 12.24 -3.67
N LEU A 357 20.52 10.93 -3.64
CA LEU A 357 19.43 10.28 -2.91
C LEU A 357 19.48 10.52 -1.40
N GLY A 358 20.69 10.55 -0.82
CA GLY A 358 20.86 10.86 0.59
C GLY A 358 20.25 12.20 1.00
N ASN A 359 20.36 13.23 0.14
CA ASN A 359 19.77 14.54 0.40
C ASN A 359 18.25 14.56 0.08
N ALA A 360 17.78 13.76 -0.87
CA ALA A 360 16.35 13.64 -1.17
C ALA A 360 15.53 13.14 0.04
N TYR A 361 16.14 12.34 0.94
CA TYR A 361 15.48 11.88 2.17
C TYR A 361 15.09 13.00 3.15
N TYR A 362 15.74 14.19 3.08
CA TYR A 362 15.26 15.35 3.86
C TYR A 362 13.85 15.79 3.44
N MET A 363 13.49 15.66 2.15
CA MET A 363 12.12 15.91 1.70
C MET A 363 11.14 14.95 2.37
N VAL A 364 11.47 13.66 2.40
CA VAL A 364 10.62 12.63 3.04
C VAL A 364 10.44 12.92 4.53
N ALA A 365 11.51 13.33 5.22
CA ALA A 365 11.44 13.73 6.62
C ALA A 365 10.53 14.95 6.83
N LEU A 366 10.63 15.98 5.97
CA LEU A 366 9.77 17.18 6.02
C LEU A 366 8.31 16.84 5.76
N LEU A 367 8.01 15.98 4.78
CA LEU A 367 6.64 15.54 4.50
C LEU A 367 6.05 14.78 5.70
N SER A 368 6.85 13.93 6.36
CA SER A 368 6.40 13.24 7.56
C SER A 368 6.18 14.20 8.74
N ALA A 369 7.06 15.18 8.93
CA ALA A 369 6.88 16.22 9.96
C ALA A 369 5.62 17.07 9.69
N ALA A 370 5.36 17.44 8.43
CA ALA A 370 4.12 18.10 8.05
C ALA A 370 2.89 17.22 8.35
N GLY A 371 3.02 15.90 8.17
CA GLY A 371 1.99 14.91 8.53
C GLY A 371 1.56 15.00 10.00
N VAL A 372 2.51 15.25 10.92
CA VAL A 372 2.19 15.47 12.36
C VAL A 372 1.20 16.63 12.52
N VAL A 373 1.50 17.76 11.91
CA VAL A 373 0.70 19.00 12.04
C VAL A 373 -0.67 18.84 11.39
N VAL A 374 -0.70 18.36 10.14
CA VAL A 374 -1.93 18.17 9.36
C VAL A 374 -2.84 17.18 10.02
N PHE A 375 -2.30 16.04 10.49
CA PHE A 375 -3.09 15.01 11.16
C PHE A 375 -3.60 15.47 12.53
N ALA A 376 -2.78 16.13 13.34
CA ALA A 376 -3.20 16.66 14.64
C ALA A 376 -4.38 17.62 14.50
N TRP A 377 -4.32 18.52 13.51
CA TRP A 377 -5.41 19.46 13.22
C TRP A 377 -6.67 18.75 12.68
N GLY A 378 -6.49 17.81 11.75
CA GLY A 378 -7.57 16.97 11.22
C GLY A 378 -8.28 16.17 12.29
N TYR A 379 -7.52 15.53 13.18
CA TYR A 379 -8.06 14.76 14.30
C TYR A 379 -8.86 15.64 15.29
N LYS A 380 -8.36 16.85 15.60
CA LYS A 380 -9.08 17.82 16.45
C LYS A 380 -10.44 18.18 15.85
N LYS A 381 -10.51 18.46 14.54
CA LYS A 381 -11.77 18.75 13.83
C LYS A 381 -12.68 17.52 13.73
N ALA A 382 -12.11 16.34 13.49
CA ALA A 382 -12.87 15.08 13.46
C ALA A 382 -13.53 14.78 14.81
N LYS A 383 -12.78 14.94 15.91
CA LYS A 383 -13.31 14.73 17.27
C LYS A 383 -14.41 15.74 17.62
N ALA A 384 -14.27 17.00 17.21
CA ALA A 384 -15.32 18.00 17.42
C ALA A 384 -16.61 17.64 16.66
N ARG A 385 -16.50 17.10 15.43
CA ARG A 385 -17.65 16.63 14.66
C ARG A 385 -18.32 15.39 15.30
N GLN A 386 -17.53 14.40 15.74
CA GLN A 386 -18.04 13.22 16.44
C GLN A 386 -18.82 13.59 17.70
N LYS A 387 -18.36 14.59 18.47
CA LYS A 387 -19.06 15.11 19.65
C LYS A 387 -20.41 15.70 19.28
N LYS A 388 -20.46 16.62 18.27
CA LYS A 388 -21.72 17.20 17.80
C LYS A 388 -22.72 16.15 17.32
N TYR A 389 -22.24 15.13 16.60
CA TYR A 389 -23.11 14.04 16.12
C TYR A 389 -23.73 13.23 17.27
N ARG A 390 -22.95 12.96 18.33
CA ARG A 390 -23.46 12.26 19.52
C ARG A 390 -24.46 13.10 20.35
N GLU A 391 -24.31 14.42 20.34
CA GLU A 391 -25.21 15.34 21.02
C GLU A 391 -26.55 15.56 20.26
N SER A 392 -26.58 15.21 18.95
CA SER A 392 -27.78 15.33 18.10
C SER A 392 -28.61 14.03 18.03
N MET A 393 -28.11 12.92 18.57
CA MET A 393 -28.82 11.63 18.71
C MET A 393 -29.44 11.49 20.08
#